data_2db7ad4fc5922078f05c9d00e27a3cb1
#
_entry.id   2db7ad4fc5922078f05c9d00e27a3cb1
#
_cell.length_a   1.000
_cell.length_b   1.000
_cell.length_c   1.000
_cell.angle_alpha   90.00
_cell.angle_beta   90.00
_cell.angle_gamma   90.00
#
_symmetry.space_group_name_H-M   'P 1'
#
loop_
_entity.id
_entity.type
_entity.pdbx_description
1 polymer ?
#
loop_
_entity_poly.entity_id
_entity_poly.type
_entity_poly.pdbx_seq_one_letter_code
_entity_poly.pdbx_strand_id
1 'polypeptide(L)'
;MRQLKITQAITNRESASLTAYLQEIAQEKLLSPEEEVELAQRIKEGDKKALEKLTKANLRFVVSVAKQYQNQGLGLLDLINEGNIGLIKAAEKFDETKGFKFISYAVWWIRQCIEQAISEQGRIVRIPSNQADFIRKIKKEANNFEQQHERRPSIHEISDSTSFSPEKIEDALLGDTQQVSVDAPITNGESSNSLIDMIFSQQQLPTDNALLMESLQEELKRALDYLDERERTIIEAIFGIGQPEMTMAEIGKKYSLTRERVRQIRDKAIRKLRNNTQSKILRAYLGK
;
A
#
# COMPACT_ATOMS: atom_id res chain seq x y z
N MET A 1 -17.75 32.91 14.54
CA MET A 1 -18.32 31.65 14.01
C MET A 1 -18.43 31.79 12.50
N ARG A 2 -17.63 31.03 11.73
CA ARG A 2 -17.77 30.98 10.26
C ARG A 2 -19.07 30.23 9.94
N GLN A 3 -20.02 30.89 9.33
CA GLN A 3 -21.22 30.25 8.76
C GLN A 3 -20.72 29.19 7.73
N LEU A 4 -21.15 27.93 7.91
CA LEU A 4 -20.98 26.88 6.92
C LEU A 4 -21.70 27.28 5.63
N LYS A 5 -21.00 27.83 4.66
CA LYS A 5 -21.49 27.95 3.29
C LYS A 5 -21.54 26.55 2.69
N ILE A 6 -22.74 26.01 2.54
CA ILE A 6 -22.99 24.78 1.78
C ILE A 6 -22.76 25.12 0.31
N THR A 7 -21.54 24.94 -0.18
CA THR A 7 -21.28 24.92 -1.62
C THR A 7 -21.92 23.64 -2.18
N GLN A 8 -22.71 23.77 -3.25
CA GLN A 8 -23.32 22.64 -3.95
C GLN A 8 -22.17 21.80 -4.57
N ALA A 9 -21.64 20.83 -3.83
CA ALA A 9 -20.71 19.86 -4.35
C ALA A 9 -21.50 18.86 -5.21
N ILE A 10 -21.10 18.68 -6.45
CA ILE A 10 -21.64 17.65 -7.35
C ILE A 10 -21.35 16.30 -6.72
N THR A 11 -22.40 15.56 -6.38
CA THR A 11 -22.28 14.20 -5.84
C THR A 11 -22.15 13.25 -7.01
N ASN A 12 -21.02 12.56 -7.11
CA ASN A 12 -20.88 11.46 -8.06
C ASN A 12 -21.83 10.32 -7.62
N ARG A 13 -22.89 10.07 -8.38
CA ARG A 13 -23.92 9.07 -8.07
C ARG A 13 -23.59 7.73 -8.72
N GLU A 14 -22.39 7.23 -8.48
CA GLU A 14 -21.89 6.02 -9.13
C GLU A 14 -22.56 4.73 -8.67
N SER A 15 -23.26 4.73 -7.51
CA SER A 15 -23.95 3.55 -7.01
C SER A 15 -25.47 3.75 -6.94
N ALA A 16 -26.23 2.75 -7.42
CA ALA A 16 -27.69 2.73 -7.32
C ALA A 16 -28.18 2.81 -5.86
N SER A 17 -27.43 2.19 -4.94
CA SER A 17 -27.70 2.20 -3.50
C SER A 17 -27.62 3.60 -2.89
N LEU A 18 -26.62 4.40 -3.26
CA LEU A 18 -26.49 5.79 -2.83
C LEU A 18 -27.69 6.64 -3.32
N THR A 19 -28.09 6.42 -4.58
CA THR A 19 -29.22 7.15 -5.17
C THR A 19 -30.53 6.83 -4.44
N ALA A 20 -30.78 5.55 -4.14
CA ALA A 20 -31.96 5.12 -3.38
C ALA A 20 -31.97 5.73 -1.96
N TYR A 21 -30.83 5.66 -1.26
CA TYR A 21 -30.68 6.25 0.07
C TYR A 21 -30.98 7.77 0.07
N LEU A 22 -30.40 8.50 -0.91
CA LEU A 22 -30.65 9.95 -1.03
C LEU A 22 -32.11 10.29 -1.32
N GLN A 23 -32.81 9.43 -2.07
CA GLN A 23 -34.26 9.60 -2.31
C GLN A 23 -35.07 9.37 -1.05
N GLU A 24 -34.75 8.35 -0.25
CA GLU A 24 -35.44 8.08 1.02
C GLU A 24 -35.30 9.24 2.01
N ILE A 25 -34.08 9.69 2.26
CA ILE A 25 -33.83 10.78 3.21
C ILE A 25 -34.42 12.13 2.75
N ALA A 26 -34.61 12.31 1.43
CA ALA A 26 -35.22 13.53 0.90
C ALA A 26 -36.73 13.66 1.26
N GLN A 27 -37.39 12.53 1.51
CA GLN A 27 -38.83 12.51 1.86
C GLN A 27 -39.10 12.87 3.33
N GLU A 28 -38.08 12.73 4.18
CA GLU A 28 -38.21 13.02 5.61
C GLU A 28 -38.38 14.52 5.88
N LYS A 29 -39.34 14.84 6.77
CA LYS A 29 -39.63 16.21 7.14
C LYS A 29 -38.61 16.76 8.12
N LEU A 30 -38.27 18.04 7.98
CA LEU A 30 -37.44 18.74 8.94
C LEU A 30 -38.25 19.00 10.24
N LEU A 31 -37.58 18.90 11.39
CA LEU A 31 -38.16 19.16 12.70
C LEU A 31 -38.10 20.63 13.05
N SER A 32 -39.09 21.09 13.79
CA SER A 32 -39.05 22.42 14.43
C SER A 32 -38.16 22.37 15.69
N PRO A 33 -37.62 23.54 16.15
CA PRO A 33 -36.82 23.55 17.38
C PRO A 33 -37.60 23.07 18.62
N GLU A 34 -38.93 23.27 18.64
CA GLU A 34 -39.77 22.80 19.73
C GLU A 34 -39.91 21.28 19.74
N GLU A 35 -40.09 20.69 18.55
CA GLU A 35 -40.13 19.23 18.39
C GLU A 35 -38.78 18.59 18.73
N GLU A 36 -37.63 19.25 18.44
CA GLU A 36 -36.30 18.73 18.84
C GLU A 36 -36.18 18.59 20.36
N VAL A 37 -36.70 19.60 21.12
CA VAL A 37 -36.68 19.58 22.58
C VAL A 37 -37.58 18.48 23.14
N GLU A 38 -38.82 18.37 22.63
CA GLU A 38 -39.74 17.30 23.04
C GLU A 38 -39.17 15.90 22.79
N LEU A 39 -38.61 15.68 21.60
CA LEU A 39 -38.00 14.40 21.26
C LEU A 39 -36.78 14.12 22.15
N ALA A 40 -35.94 15.11 22.46
CA ALA A 40 -34.81 14.97 23.33
C ALA A 40 -35.21 14.55 24.77
N GLN A 41 -36.30 15.11 25.32
CA GLN A 41 -36.81 14.68 26.61
C GLN A 41 -37.26 13.22 26.60
N ARG A 42 -38.01 12.82 25.57
CA ARG A 42 -38.46 11.42 25.42
C ARG A 42 -37.30 10.45 25.23
N ILE A 43 -36.22 10.87 24.56
CA ILE A 43 -35.00 10.05 24.41
C ILE A 43 -34.34 9.81 25.77
N LYS A 44 -34.31 10.81 26.67
CA LYS A 44 -33.80 10.64 28.05
C LYS A 44 -34.66 9.65 28.87
N GLU A 45 -35.95 9.53 28.56
CA GLU A 45 -36.86 8.54 29.16
C GLU A 45 -36.69 7.13 28.55
N GLY A 46 -35.85 6.98 27.51
CA GLY A 46 -35.54 5.70 26.84
C GLY A 46 -36.45 5.35 25.64
N ASP A 47 -37.18 6.33 25.08
CA ASP A 47 -38.03 6.10 23.89
C ASP A 47 -37.21 5.97 22.61
N LYS A 48 -37.06 4.72 22.11
CA LYS A 48 -36.37 4.41 20.86
C LYS A 48 -37.04 5.02 19.63
N LYS A 49 -38.35 5.17 19.62
CA LYS A 49 -39.07 5.78 18.48
C LYS A 49 -38.78 7.28 18.36
N ALA A 50 -38.61 7.97 19.49
CA ALA A 50 -38.17 9.36 19.49
C ALA A 50 -36.74 9.49 18.96
N LEU A 51 -35.84 8.58 19.33
CA LEU A 51 -34.46 8.51 18.79
C LEU A 51 -34.44 8.32 17.27
N GLU A 52 -35.24 7.37 16.76
CA GLU A 52 -35.33 7.13 15.31
C GLU A 52 -35.91 8.37 14.58
N LYS A 53 -36.91 9.03 15.13
CA LYS A 53 -37.51 10.23 14.51
C LYS A 53 -36.52 11.38 14.44
N LEU A 54 -35.77 11.63 15.53
CA LEU A 54 -34.77 12.68 15.60
C LEU A 54 -33.58 12.40 14.63
N THR A 55 -33.10 11.15 14.57
CA THR A 55 -32.03 10.78 13.68
C THR A 55 -32.44 10.84 12.22
N LYS A 56 -33.61 10.29 11.82
CA LYS A 56 -34.09 10.30 10.44
C LYS A 56 -34.19 11.71 9.87
N ALA A 57 -34.76 12.63 10.64
CA ALA A 57 -34.90 14.02 10.23
C ALA A 57 -33.58 14.75 9.97
N ASN A 58 -32.48 14.27 10.59
CA ASN A 58 -31.14 14.89 10.48
C ASN A 58 -30.17 14.17 9.56
N LEU A 59 -30.55 13.04 8.91
CA LEU A 59 -29.66 12.29 8.00
C LEU A 59 -29.16 13.15 6.83
N ARG A 60 -29.98 14.06 6.31
CA ARG A 60 -29.57 14.99 5.23
C ARG A 60 -28.38 15.85 5.63
N PHE A 61 -28.31 16.23 6.90
CA PHE A 61 -27.17 16.99 7.42
C PHE A 61 -25.91 16.17 7.47
N VAL A 62 -25.97 14.87 7.86
CA VAL A 62 -24.84 13.96 7.84
C VAL A 62 -24.23 13.87 6.44
N VAL A 63 -25.06 13.74 5.40
CA VAL A 63 -24.57 13.70 4.01
C VAL A 63 -23.80 14.98 3.66
N SER A 64 -24.25 16.15 4.09
CA SER A 64 -23.58 17.42 3.82
C SER A 64 -22.20 17.50 4.49
N VAL A 65 -22.07 16.93 5.68
CA VAL A 65 -20.77 16.83 6.40
C VAL A 65 -19.88 15.79 5.75
N ALA A 66 -20.38 14.58 5.46
CA ALA A 66 -19.61 13.49 4.85
C ALA A 66 -18.99 13.87 3.49
N LYS A 67 -19.69 14.71 2.69
CA LYS A 67 -19.17 15.24 1.43
C LYS A 67 -17.86 16.02 1.57
N GLN A 68 -17.60 16.63 2.72
CA GLN A 68 -16.36 17.40 2.97
C GLN A 68 -15.13 16.48 3.15
N TYR A 69 -15.36 15.19 3.43
CA TYR A 69 -14.33 14.19 3.68
C TYR A 69 -14.15 13.19 2.52
N GLN A 70 -14.75 13.47 1.35
CA GLN A 70 -14.56 12.64 0.15
C GLN A 70 -13.08 12.59 -0.27
N ASN A 71 -12.70 11.52 -0.97
CA ASN A 71 -11.35 11.30 -1.51
C ASN A 71 -10.24 11.13 -0.45
N GLN A 72 -10.60 10.74 0.77
CA GLN A 72 -9.65 10.48 1.85
C GLN A 72 -9.47 8.98 2.15
N GLY A 73 -9.72 8.12 1.16
CA GLY A 73 -9.51 6.67 1.25
C GLY A 73 -10.77 5.85 1.57
N LEU A 74 -11.90 6.50 1.92
CA LEU A 74 -13.18 5.83 2.13
C LEU A 74 -14.24 6.27 1.11
N GLY A 75 -15.13 5.36 0.76
CA GLY A 75 -16.28 5.63 -0.09
C GLY A 75 -17.28 6.58 0.58
N LEU A 76 -18.04 7.34 -0.22
CA LEU A 76 -19.03 8.28 0.35
C LEU A 76 -20.10 7.58 1.19
N LEU A 77 -20.54 6.37 0.81
CA LEU A 77 -21.51 5.58 1.58
C LEU A 77 -20.96 5.20 2.95
N ASP A 78 -19.71 4.80 3.02
CA ASP A 78 -19.06 4.41 4.28
C ASP A 78 -18.92 5.63 5.21
N LEU A 79 -18.52 6.78 4.64
CA LEU A 79 -18.45 8.04 5.39
C LEU A 79 -19.82 8.47 5.94
N ILE A 80 -20.91 8.27 5.17
CA ILE A 80 -22.27 8.55 5.61
C ILE A 80 -22.66 7.60 6.75
N ASN A 81 -22.37 6.31 6.64
CA ASN A 81 -22.71 5.32 7.67
C ASN A 81 -21.98 5.60 8.98
N GLU A 82 -20.69 5.90 8.93
CA GLU A 82 -19.94 6.31 10.12
C GLU A 82 -20.45 7.65 10.71
N GLY A 83 -20.82 8.58 9.84
CA GLY A 83 -21.47 9.83 10.27
C GLY A 83 -22.82 9.60 10.93
N ASN A 84 -23.62 8.64 10.44
CA ASN A 84 -24.90 8.27 11.06
C ASN A 84 -24.71 7.65 12.45
N ILE A 85 -23.65 6.84 12.64
CA ILE A 85 -23.27 6.33 13.97
C ILE A 85 -22.94 7.50 14.91
N GLY A 86 -22.20 8.49 14.40
CA GLY A 86 -21.93 9.72 15.16
C GLY A 86 -23.20 10.50 15.53
N LEU A 87 -24.16 10.60 14.60
CA LEU A 87 -25.46 11.25 14.84
C LEU A 87 -26.27 10.54 15.92
N ILE A 88 -26.31 9.21 15.93
CA ILE A 88 -26.98 8.41 16.97
C ILE A 88 -26.35 8.66 18.34
N LYS A 89 -25.03 8.59 18.43
CA LYS A 89 -24.28 8.88 19.67
C LYS A 89 -24.58 10.32 20.18
N ALA A 90 -24.70 11.27 19.26
CA ALA A 90 -25.04 12.64 19.59
C ALA A 90 -26.47 12.75 20.14
N ALA A 91 -27.44 12.04 19.54
CA ALA A 91 -28.83 12.07 19.96
C ALA A 91 -29.01 11.47 21.36
N GLU A 92 -28.28 10.42 21.71
CA GLU A 92 -28.29 9.81 23.07
C GLU A 92 -27.73 10.74 24.16
N LYS A 93 -26.76 11.60 23.80
CA LYS A 93 -26.02 12.45 24.74
C LYS A 93 -26.47 13.92 24.71
N PHE A 94 -27.45 14.25 23.87
CA PHE A 94 -27.91 15.63 23.72
C PHE A 94 -28.65 16.12 24.97
N ASP A 95 -28.34 17.35 25.36
CA ASP A 95 -28.96 18.02 26.50
C ASP A 95 -29.66 19.30 26.02
N GLU A 96 -31.00 19.25 26.00
CA GLU A 96 -31.88 20.32 25.59
C GLU A 96 -31.87 21.52 26.54
N THR A 97 -31.47 21.34 27.82
CA THR A 97 -31.44 22.42 28.82
C THR A 97 -30.45 23.53 28.49
N LYS A 98 -29.48 23.24 27.64
CA LYS A 98 -28.43 24.19 27.23
C LYS A 98 -28.88 25.20 26.18
N GLY A 99 -30.09 25.09 25.63
CA GLY A 99 -30.66 26.05 24.68
C GLY A 99 -29.99 26.10 23.30
N PHE A 100 -29.13 25.10 22.94
CA PHE A 100 -28.52 25.01 21.62
C PHE A 100 -29.33 24.08 20.71
N LYS A 101 -29.29 24.35 19.38
CA LYS A 101 -29.89 23.44 18.40
C LYS A 101 -29.15 22.12 18.38
N PHE A 102 -29.87 21.02 18.21
CA PHE A 102 -29.30 19.68 18.10
C PHE A 102 -28.16 19.56 17.07
N ILE A 103 -28.34 20.14 15.89
CA ILE A 103 -27.34 20.11 14.81
C ILE A 103 -25.99 20.70 15.24
N SER A 104 -25.98 21.76 16.05
CA SER A 104 -24.75 22.41 16.52
C SER A 104 -23.92 21.52 17.44
N TYR A 105 -24.59 20.63 18.17
CA TYR A 105 -23.94 19.61 19.00
C TYR A 105 -23.56 18.37 18.18
N ALA A 106 -24.48 17.88 17.35
CA ALA A 106 -24.28 16.65 16.55
C ALA A 106 -23.10 16.74 15.57
N VAL A 107 -22.81 17.92 15.02
CA VAL A 107 -21.72 18.18 14.09
C VAL A 107 -20.36 17.66 14.63
N TRP A 108 -20.13 17.83 15.93
CA TRP A 108 -18.87 17.40 16.56
C TRP A 108 -18.74 15.87 16.61
N TRP A 109 -19.81 15.18 16.95
CA TRP A 109 -19.88 13.74 16.98
C TRP A 109 -19.78 13.11 15.59
N ILE A 110 -20.47 13.69 14.61
CA ILE A 110 -20.42 13.26 13.22
C ILE A 110 -18.99 13.36 12.69
N ARG A 111 -18.34 14.51 12.85
CA ARG A 111 -16.94 14.71 12.44
C ARG A 111 -16.00 13.76 13.13
N GLN A 112 -16.13 13.61 14.44
CA GLN A 112 -15.29 12.71 15.24
C GLN A 112 -15.37 11.27 14.73
N CYS A 113 -16.58 10.74 14.47
CA CYS A 113 -16.75 9.38 13.97
C CYS A 113 -16.20 9.23 12.55
N ILE A 114 -16.43 10.20 11.66
CA ILE A 114 -15.88 10.18 10.30
C ILE A 114 -14.35 10.22 10.31
N GLU A 115 -13.73 11.10 11.09
CA GLU A 115 -12.28 11.22 11.19
C GLU A 115 -11.66 9.98 11.81
N GLN A 116 -12.30 9.38 12.79
CA GLN A 116 -11.88 8.11 13.38
C GLN A 116 -11.93 6.99 12.33
N ALA A 117 -13.02 6.87 11.57
CA ALA A 117 -13.18 5.86 10.53
C ALA A 117 -12.12 6.03 9.41
N ILE A 118 -11.85 7.26 8.97
CA ILE A 118 -10.79 7.54 7.99
C ILE A 118 -9.42 7.12 8.53
N SER A 119 -9.13 7.41 9.80
CA SER A 119 -7.85 7.02 10.42
C SER A 119 -7.70 5.50 10.53
N GLU A 120 -8.80 4.78 10.80
CA GLU A 120 -8.79 3.33 11.02
C GLU A 120 -8.89 2.50 9.75
N GLN A 121 -9.67 2.95 8.76
CA GLN A 121 -10.08 2.18 7.60
C GLN A 121 -9.66 2.82 6.26
N GLY A 122 -9.24 4.09 6.26
CA GLY A 122 -8.93 4.83 5.03
C GLY A 122 -7.66 4.36 4.30
N ARG A 123 -6.87 3.47 4.92
CA ARG A 123 -5.63 2.92 4.35
C ARG A 123 -5.67 1.39 4.32
N ILE A 124 -5.14 0.78 3.26
CA ILE A 124 -5.00 -0.69 3.18
C ILE A 124 -4.11 -1.20 4.31
N VAL A 125 -2.98 -0.53 4.57
CA VAL A 125 -2.13 -0.80 5.73
C VAL A 125 -2.52 0.16 6.84
N ARG A 126 -3.12 -0.35 7.91
CA ARG A 126 -3.57 0.45 9.06
C ARG A 126 -2.37 1.08 9.78
N ILE A 127 -2.47 2.37 10.02
CA ILE A 127 -1.52 3.15 10.83
C ILE A 127 -2.18 3.50 12.17
N PRO A 128 -1.48 3.42 13.31
CA PRO A 128 -2.01 3.89 14.59
C PRO A 128 -2.46 5.35 14.54
N SER A 129 -3.55 5.70 15.23
CA SER A 129 -4.12 7.05 15.22
C SER A 129 -3.13 8.14 15.61
N ASN A 130 -2.26 7.87 16.58
CA ASN A 130 -1.21 8.80 17.00
C ASN A 130 -0.23 9.15 15.87
N GLN A 131 0.14 8.18 15.05
CA GLN A 131 1.00 8.41 13.88
C GLN A 131 0.24 9.12 12.76
N ALA A 132 -1.01 8.76 12.53
CA ALA A 132 -1.86 9.44 11.55
C ALA A 132 -2.04 10.92 11.88
N ASP A 133 -2.29 11.26 13.15
CA ASP A 133 -2.41 12.63 13.63
C ASP A 133 -1.06 13.39 13.54
N PHE A 134 0.04 12.70 13.78
CA PHE A 134 1.38 13.25 13.63
C PHE A 134 1.67 13.61 12.17
N ILE A 135 1.42 12.69 11.23
CA ILE A 135 1.54 12.94 9.79
C ILE A 135 0.65 14.09 9.34
N ARG A 136 -0.60 14.16 9.86
CA ARG A 136 -1.54 15.24 9.54
C ARG A 136 -1.01 16.61 9.98
N LYS A 137 -0.38 16.68 11.17
CA LYS A 137 0.24 17.93 11.66
C LYS A 137 1.42 18.35 10.78
N ILE A 138 2.31 17.41 10.43
CA ILE A 138 3.44 17.68 9.53
C ILE A 138 2.95 18.22 8.18
N LYS A 139 1.96 17.56 7.56
CA LYS A 139 1.38 18.02 6.29
C LYS A 139 0.76 19.40 6.38
N LYS A 140 0.07 19.69 7.49
CA LYS A 140 -0.53 21.01 7.71
C LYS A 140 0.53 22.10 7.77
N GLU A 141 1.62 21.88 8.52
CA GLU A 141 2.71 22.86 8.61
C GLU A 141 3.48 22.99 7.30
N ALA A 142 3.70 21.86 6.59
CA ALA A 142 4.30 21.90 5.26
C ALA A 142 3.47 22.71 4.26
N ASN A 143 2.13 22.55 4.27
CA ASN A 143 1.25 23.34 3.42
C ASN A 143 1.23 24.83 3.82
N ASN A 144 1.26 25.15 5.11
CA ASN A 144 1.35 26.52 5.60
C ASN A 144 2.65 27.19 5.14
N PHE A 145 3.76 26.47 5.22
CA PHE A 145 5.06 26.95 4.77
C PHE A 145 5.09 27.16 3.25
N GLU A 146 4.54 26.22 2.49
CA GLU A 146 4.45 26.32 1.02
C GLU A 146 3.60 27.55 0.60
N GLN A 147 2.51 27.83 1.31
CA GLN A 147 1.70 29.03 1.06
C GLN A 147 2.42 30.36 1.37
N GLN A 148 3.36 30.35 2.33
CA GLN A 148 4.10 31.56 2.71
C GLN A 148 5.35 31.79 1.86
N HIS A 149 6.03 30.70 1.46
CA HIS A 149 7.35 30.77 0.82
C HIS A 149 7.37 30.28 -0.64
N GLU A 150 6.23 29.84 -1.18
CA GLU A 150 6.07 29.34 -2.56
C GLU A 150 7.04 28.19 -2.93
N ARG A 151 7.59 27.49 -1.91
CA ARG A 151 8.47 26.32 -2.06
C ARG A 151 8.18 25.29 -0.97
N ARG A 152 8.55 24.03 -1.23
CA ARG A 152 8.44 22.97 -0.23
C ARG A 152 9.45 23.17 0.92
N PRO A 153 9.04 22.96 2.17
CA PRO A 153 9.92 23.05 3.32
C PRO A 153 10.92 21.87 3.36
N SER A 154 12.10 22.12 3.91
CA SER A 154 13.05 21.08 4.29
C SER A 154 12.63 20.42 5.62
N ILE A 155 13.18 19.23 5.92
CA ILE A 155 12.89 18.51 7.19
C ILE A 155 13.28 19.38 8.41
N HIS A 156 14.37 20.13 8.32
CA HIS A 156 14.83 21.03 9.39
C HIS A 156 13.85 22.19 9.62
N GLU A 157 13.34 22.79 8.55
CA GLU A 157 12.37 23.90 8.66
C GLU A 157 11.04 23.44 9.27
N ILE A 158 10.59 22.20 8.95
CA ILE A 158 9.43 21.61 9.60
C ILE A 158 9.73 21.32 11.09
N SER A 159 10.93 20.86 11.42
CA SER A 159 11.36 20.62 12.80
C SER A 159 11.35 21.91 13.62
N ASP A 160 11.84 23.01 13.07
CA ASP A 160 11.88 24.31 13.73
C ASP A 160 10.46 24.87 13.98
N SER A 161 9.52 24.63 13.05
CA SER A 161 8.14 25.10 13.19
C SER A 161 7.29 24.22 14.14
N THR A 162 7.58 22.90 14.22
CA THR A 162 6.76 21.95 14.96
C THR A 162 7.34 21.46 16.28
N SER A 163 8.61 21.78 16.59
CA SER A 163 9.36 21.30 17.77
C SER A 163 9.53 19.75 17.80
N PHE A 164 9.38 19.08 16.67
CA PHE A 164 9.62 17.65 16.54
C PHE A 164 11.05 17.35 16.08
N SER A 165 11.62 16.21 16.48
CA SER A 165 12.96 15.84 16.01
C SER A 165 12.95 15.50 14.52
N PRO A 166 13.98 15.89 13.75
CA PRO A 166 14.08 15.64 12.32
C PRO A 166 13.94 14.16 11.95
N GLU A 167 14.52 13.25 12.75
CA GLU A 167 14.43 11.80 12.56
C GLU A 167 12.98 11.29 12.58
N LYS A 168 12.17 11.76 13.55
CA LYS A 168 10.75 11.38 13.63
C LYS A 168 9.93 11.91 12.46
N ILE A 169 10.29 13.09 11.93
CA ILE A 169 9.62 13.67 10.76
C ILE A 169 9.96 12.84 9.53
N GLU A 170 11.21 12.43 9.36
CA GLU A 170 11.66 11.58 8.26
C GLU A 170 10.95 10.22 8.29
N ASP A 171 10.94 9.54 9.43
CA ASP A 171 10.23 8.27 9.63
C ASP A 171 8.73 8.39 9.30
N ALA A 172 8.10 9.48 9.73
CA ALA A 172 6.69 9.72 9.46
C ALA A 172 6.40 9.95 7.97
N LEU A 173 7.26 10.68 7.27
CA LEU A 173 7.13 10.92 5.83
C LEU A 173 7.39 9.66 5.01
N LEU A 174 8.34 8.81 5.40
CA LEU A 174 8.58 7.48 4.80
C LEU A 174 7.37 6.55 5.00
N GLY A 175 6.71 6.63 6.15
CA GLY A 175 5.50 5.86 6.44
C GLY A 175 4.23 6.36 5.73
N ASP A 176 4.25 7.56 5.16
CA ASP A 176 3.08 8.18 4.50
C ASP A 176 2.98 7.81 3.01
N THR A 177 3.26 6.59 2.65
CA THR A 177 3.11 6.10 1.29
C THR A 177 1.63 5.93 0.92
N GLN A 178 1.21 6.54 -0.20
CA GLN A 178 -0.12 6.31 -0.77
C GLN A 178 -0.10 5.07 -1.66
N GLN A 179 -1.16 4.27 -1.55
CA GLN A 179 -1.34 3.11 -2.40
C GLN A 179 -1.84 3.54 -3.78
N VAL A 180 -1.30 2.90 -4.81
CA VAL A 180 -1.75 3.06 -6.19
C VAL A 180 -2.29 1.71 -6.66
N SER A 181 -3.44 1.71 -7.35
CA SER A 181 -3.97 0.48 -7.93
C SER A 181 -3.05 0.00 -9.06
N VAL A 182 -2.69 -1.28 -9.02
CA VAL A 182 -1.84 -1.91 -10.03
C VAL A 182 -2.60 -2.05 -11.36
N ASP A 183 -3.94 -2.17 -11.29
CA ASP A 183 -4.82 -2.25 -12.45
C ASP A 183 -5.20 -0.86 -13.01
N ALA A 184 -4.73 0.23 -12.38
CA ALA A 184 -5.03 1.57 -12.87
C ALA A 184 -4.41 1.80 -14.26
N PRO A 185 -5.17 2.36 -15.22
CA PRO A 185 -4.65 2.69 -16.54
C PRO A 185 -3.60 3.82 -16.42
N ILE A 186 -2.49 3.68 -17.11
CA ILE A 186 -1.39 4.67 -17.09
C ILE A 186 -1.73 5.87 -17.97
N THR A 187 -2.48 5.65 -19.06
CA THR A 187 -2.88 6.69 -20.00
C THR A 187 -4.38 6.65 -20.24
N ASN A 188 -5.02 7.82 -20.32
CA ASN A 188 -6.44 7.97 -20.65
C ASN A 188 -6.67 7.77 -22.16
N GLY A 189 -6.31 6.63 -22.74
CA GLY A 189 -6.47 6.32 -24.16
C GLY A 189 -7.04 4.91 -24.39
N GLU A 190 -7.48 4.63 -25.64
CA GLU A 190 -8.11 3.35 -26.04
C GLU A 190 -7.20 2.11 -25.90
N SER A 191 -5.88 2.29 -25.77
CA SER A 191 -4.91 1.24 -25.41
C SER A 191 -4.35 1.50 -24.03
N SER A 192 -5.16 1.26 -23.00
CA SER A 192 -4.72 1.48 -21.63
C SER A 192 -3.92 0.29 -21.13
N ASN A 193 -2.59 0.35 -21.23
CA ASN A 193 -1.74 -0.56 -20.45
C ASN A 193 -1.93 -0.25 -18.97
N SER A 194 -2.15 -1.27 -18.17
CA SER A 194 -2.21 -1.14 -16.71
C SER A 194 -0.80 -1.06 -16.11
N LEU A 195 -0.71 -0.55 -14.89
CA LEU A 195 0.59 -0.50 -14.18
C LEU A 195 1.19 -1.90 -14.02
N ILE A 196 0.37 -2.94 -13.89
CA ILE A 196 0.82 -4.33 -13.78
C ILE A 196 1.57 -4.80 -15.03
N ASP A 197 1.19 -4.34 -16.21
CA ASP A 197 1.84 -4.74 -17.47
C ASP A 197 3.27 -4.19 -17.57
N MET A 198 3.58 -3.13 -16.81
CA MET A 198 4.93 -2.54 -16.75
C MET A 198 5.80 -3.15 -15.64
N ILE A 199 5.20 -3.85 -14.67
CA ILE A 199 5.93 -4.49 -13.57
C ILE A 199 6.40 -5.86 -14.06
N PHE A 200 7.52 -5.89 -14.79
CA PHE A 200 8.16 -7.15 -15.17
C PHE A 200 8.85 -7.77 -13.95
N SER A 201 8.51 -9.01 -13.67
CA SER A 201 9.27 -9.80 -12.71
C SER A 201 10.65 -10.12 -13.30
N GLN A 202 11.69 -9.47 -12.80
CA GLN A 202 13.08 -9.79 -13.16
C GLN A 202 13.50 -11.20 -12.74
N GLN A 203 12.70 -11.88 -11.93
CA GLN A 203 12.96 -13.24 -11.45
C GLN A 203 12.37 -14.32 -12.37
N GLN A 204 11.54 -13.97 -13.33
CA GLN A 204 11.07 -14.93 -14.33
C GLN A 204 12.20 -15.20 -15.31
N LEU A 205 12.79 -16.41 -15.19
CA LEU A 205 13.72 -16.91 -16.18
C LEU A 205 13.01 -16.96 -17.55
N PRO A 206 13.70 -16.53 -18.63
CA PRO A 206 13.14 -16.64 -19.97
C PRO A 206 12.66 -18.08 -20.22
N THR A 207 11.57 -18.24 -20.95
CA THR A 207 11.00 -19.57 -21.29
C THR A 207 12.03 -20.48 -21.95
N ASP A 208 12.98 -19.90 -22.66
CA ASP A 208 14.06 -20.61 -23.36
C ASP A 208 15.21 -21.03 -22.45
N ASN A 209 15.22 -20.59 -21.18
CA ASN A 209 16.35 -20.87 -20.27
C ASN A 209 16.51 -22.36 -19.96
N ALA A 210 15.43 -23.12 -19.88
CA ALA A 210 15.47 -24.56 -19.70
C ALA A 210 16.18 -25.25 -20.89
N LEU A 211 15.83 -24.85 -22.11
CA LEU A 211 16.44 -25.36 -23.34
C LEU A 211 17.92 -24.97 -23.45
N LEU A 212 18.25 -23.72 -23.11
CA LEU A 212 19.63 -23.23 -23.09
C LEU A 212 20.49 -23.99 -22.07
N MET A 213 19.95 -24.30 -20.88
CA MET A 213 20.64 -25.08 -19.86
C MET A 213 20.85 -26.53 -20.29
N GLU A 214 19.88 -27.16 -20.93
CA GLU A 214 19.99 -28.50 -21.48
C GLU A 214 21.05 -28.55 -22.58
N SER A 215 21.01 -27.62 -23.51
CA SER A 215 22.02 -27.48 -24.57
C SER A 215 23.44 -27.26 -24.00
N LEU A 216 23.55 -26.38 -22.98
CA LEU A 216 24.85 -26.18 -22.28
C LEU A 216 25.34 -27.45 -21.61
N GLN A 217 24.47 -28.26 -21.00
CA GLN A 217 24.85 -29.52 -20.38
C GLN A 217 25.37 -30.54 -21.42
N GLU A 218 24.74 -30.60 -22.58
CA GLU A 218 25.21 -31.47 -23.69
C GLU A 218 26.59 -31.05 -24.22
N GLU A 219 26.77 -29.74 -24.47
CA GLU A 219 28.02 -29.21 -24.94
C GLU A 219 29.16 -29.37 -23.90
N LEU A 220 28.82 -29.24 -22.60
CA LEU A 220 29.75 -29.53 -21.50
C LEU A 220 30.15 -31.00 -21.49
N LYS A 221 29.23 -31.95 -21.65
CA LYS A 221 29.55 -33.39 -21.74
C LYS A 221 30.50 -33.67 -22.91
N ARG A 222 30.18 -33.13 -24.09
CA ARG A 222 31.05 -33.27 -25.30
C ARG A 222 32.44 -32.69 -25.09
N ALA A 223 32.54 -31.57 -24.36
CA ALA A 223 33.85 -30.99 -24.04
C ALA A 223 34.64 -31.84 -23.05
N LEU A 224 33.96 -32.47 -22.08
CA LEU A 224 34.62 -33.37 -21.10
C LEU A 224 35.06 -34.68 -21.70
N ASP A 225 34.43 -35.18 -22.77
CA ASP A 225 34.86 -36.40 -23.49
C ASP A 225 36.26 -36.28 -24.15
N TYR A 226 36.76 -35.04 -24.29
CA TYR A 226 38.10 -34.75 -24.79
C TYR A 226 39.20 -34.95 -23.74
N LEU A 227 38.82 -35.14 -22.47
CA LEU A 227 39.75 -35.36 -21.37
C LEU A 227 40.01 -36.86 -21.13
N ASP A 228 41.18 -37.18 -20.60
CA ASP A 228 41.44 -38.53 -20.11
C ASP A 228 40.46 -38.86 -18.97
N GLU A 229 40.05 -40.09 -18.82
CA GLU A 229 39.06 -40.56 -17.84
C GLU A 229 39.38 -40.07 -16.40
N ARG A 230 40.67 -40.05 -16.03
CA ARG A 230 41.12 -39.52 -14.74
C ARG A 230 41.01 -37.98 -14.64
N GLU A 231 41.36 -37.29 -15.72
CA GLU A 231 41.24 -35.81 -15.77
C GLU A 231 39.76 -35.39 -15.71
N ARG A 232 38.87 -36.10 -16.42
CA ARG A 232 37.43 -35.89 -16.44
C ARG A 232 36.81 -36.04 -15.04
N THR A 233 37.09 -37.19 -14.38
CA THR A 233 36.53 -37.46 -13.04
C THR A 233 36.95 -36.43 -11.99
N ILE A 234 38.18 -35.94 -12.08
CA ILE A 234 38.69 -34.89 -11.18
C ILE A 234 38.02 -33.56 -11.46
N ILE A 235 37.81 -33.18 -12.73
CA ILE A 235 37.14 -31.94 -13.11
C ILE A 235 35.66 -31.99 -12.69
N GLU A 236 34.95 -33.09 -12.96
CA GLU A 236 33.57 -33.29 -12.54
C GLU A 236 33.40 -33.16 -11.01
N ALA A 237 34.35 -33.72 -10.23
CA ALA A 237 34.30 -33.61 -8.77
C ALA A 237 34.63 -32.21 -8.23
N ILE A 238 35.57 -31.47 -8.89
CA ILE A 238 35.91 -30.11 -8.47
C ILE A 238 34.79 -29.10 -8.75
N PHE A 239 34.14 -29.21 -9.92
CA PHE A 239 33.13 -28.26 -10.37
C PHE A 239 31.67 -28.72 -10.10
N GLY A 240 31.48 -29.89 -9.47
CA GLY A 240 30.18 -30.43 -9.16
C GLY A 240 29.33 -30.78 -10.38
N ILE A 241 29.97 -31.23 -11.47
CA ILE A 241 29.24 -31.58 -12.70
C ILE A 241 28.66 -33.00 -12.57
N GLY A 242 27.35 -33.10 -12.37
CA GLY A 242 26.66 -34.38 -12.17
C GLY A 242 26.85 -35.03 -10.79
N GLN A 243 27.69 -34.47 -9.94
CA GLN A 243 27.91 -34.88 -8.55
C GLN A 243 28.15 -33.67 -7.64
N PRO A 244 28.04 -33.81 -6.31
CA PRO A 244 28.32 -32.70 -5.42
C PRO A 244 29.76 -32.22 -5.52
N GLU A 245 29.97 -30.90 -5.40
CA GLU A 245 31.29 -30.27 -5.40
C GLU A 245 32.14 -30.79 -4.24
N MET A 246 33.39 -31.18 -4.53
CA MET A 246 34.35 -31.67 -3.55
C MET A 246 35.59 -30.78 -3.49
N THR A 247 36.14 -30.61 -2.31
CA THR A 247 37.41 -29.90 -2.14
C THR A 247 38.60 -30.72 -2.69
N MET A 248 39.66 -30.05 -3.13
CA MET A 248 40.87 -30.74 -3.65
C MET A 248 41.50 -31.70 -2.63
N ALA A 249 41.30 -31.47 -1.33
CA ALA A 249 41.79 -32.35 -0.26
C ALA A 249 40.96 -33.64 -0.16
N GLU A 250 39.64 -33.54 -0.31
CA GLU A 250 38.71 -34.68 -0.32
C GLU A 250 38.93 -35.55 -1.56
N ILE A 251 39.08 -34.91 -2.73
CA ILE A 251 39.43 -35.62 -3.98
C ILE A 251 40.77 -36.36 -3.84
N GLY A 252 41.76 -35.69 -3.22
CA GLY A 252 43.04 -36.33 -2.95
C GLY A 252 42.91 -37.59 -2.07
N LYS A 253 42.09 -37.54 -1.03
CA LYS A 253 41.79 -38.71 -0.19
C LYS A 253 41.05 -39.80 -0.95
N LYS A 254 40.05 -39.44 -1.77
CA LYS A 254 39.22 -40.41 -2.53
C LYS A 254 40.02 -41.16 -3.59
N TYR A 255 40.96 -40.49 -4.25
CA TYR A 255 41.74 -41.08 -5.34
C TYR A 255 43.20 -41.41 -4.97
N SER A 256 43.57 -41.34 -3.68
CA SER A 256 44.91 -41.60 -3.16
C SER A 256 46.00 -40.72 -3.82
N LEU A 257 45.66 -39.43 -4.02
CA LEU A 257 46.54 -38.44 -4.62
C LEU A 257 46.86 -37.32 -3.60
N THR A 258 48.04 -36.69 -3.78
CA THR A 258 48.31 -35.46 -3.01
C THR A 258 47.51 -34.27 -3.54
N ARG A 259 47.17 -33.33 -2.67
CA ARG A 259 46.46 -32.10 -3.05
C ARG A 259 47.15 -31.37 -4.21
N GLU A 260 48.47 -31.32 -4.20
CA GLU A 260 49.25 -30.66 -5.27
C GLU A 260 49.13 -31.42 -6.60
N ARG A 261 49.08 -32.75 -6.56
CA ARG A 261 48.86 -33.55 -7.76
C ARG A 261 47.46 -33.34 -8.36
N VAL A 262 46.43 -33.23 -7.54
CA VAL A 262 45.07 -32.89 -7.99
C VAL A 262 45.08 -31.52 -8.65
N ARG A 263 45.76 -30.51 -8.08
CA ARG A 263 45.92 -29.17 -8.67
C ARG A 263 46.60 -29.24 -10.04
N GLN A 264 47.70 -29.98 -10.17
CA GLN A 264 48.40 -30.15 -11.45
C GLN A 264 47.50 -30.76 -12.53
N ILE A 265 46.75 -31.81 -12.18
CA ILE A 265 45.83 -32.48 -13.11
C ILE A 265 44.71 -31.50 -13.52
N ARG A 266 44.11 -30.76 -12.58
CA ARG A 266 43.12 -29.73 -12.88
C ARG A 266 43.67 -28.69 -13.86
N ASP A 267 44.84 -28.12 -13.59
CA ASP A 267 45.44 -27.06 -14.41
C ASP A 267 45.76 -27.55 -15.80
N LYS A 268 46.22 -28.81 -15.92
CA LYS A 268 46.46 -29.49 -17.20
C LYS A 268 45.17 -29.70 -17.98
N ALA A 269 44.12 -30.21 -17.32
CA ALA A 269 42.81 -30.42 -17.93
C ALA A 269 42.18 -29.12 -18.42
N ILE A 270 42.23 -28.05 -17.62
CA ILE A 270 41.72 -26.73 -18.02
C ILE A 270 42.47 -26.17 -19.22
N ARG A 271 43.82 -26.37 -19.31
CA ARG A 271 44.60 -25.98 -20.50
C ARG A 271 44.16 -26.75 -21.75
N LYS A 272 43.94 -28.07 -21.63
CA LYS A 272 43.44 -28.90 -22.74
C LYS A 272 42.06 -28.39 -23.23
N LEU A 273 41.13 -28.14 -22.31
CA LEU A 273 39.81 -27.61 -22.64
C LEU A 273 39.87 -26.21 -23.28
N ARG A 274 40.75 -25.34 -22.81
CA ARG A 274 40.93 -23.98 -23.34
C ARG A 274 41.44 -23.94 -24.79
N ASN A 275 42.29 -24.92 -25.16
CA ASN A 275 42.86 -25.02 -26.49
C ASN A 275 41.94 -25.73 -27.49
N ASN A 276 40.81 -26.28 -27.03
CA ASN A 276 39.88 -26.99 -27.88
C ASN A 276 38.94 -25.99 -28.60
N THR A 277 38.55 -26.32 -29.82
CA THR A 277 37.64 -25.55 -30.67
C THR A 277 36.28 -25.37 -30.01
N GLN A 278 35.83 -26.32 -29.19
CA GLN A 278 34.60 -26.27 -28.44
C GLN A 278 34.58 -25.19 -27.36
N SER A 279 35.73 -24.68 -26.91
CA SER A 279 35.80 -23.56 -25.97
C SER A 279 35.15 -22.28 -26.52
N LYS A 280 35.11 -22.11 -27.83
CA LYS A 280 34.42 -20.98 -28.49
C LYS A 280 32.90 -21.10 -28.36
N ILE A 281 32.35 -22.30 -28.48
CA ILE A 281 30.92 -22.58 -28.36
C ILE A 281 30.48 -22.32 -26.91
N LEU A 282 31.23 -22.81 -25.92
CA LEU A 282 30.94 -22.58 -24.50
C LEU A 282 30.98 -21.09 -24.12
N ARG A 283 31.81 -20.27 -24.79
CA ARG A 283 31.82 -18.81 -24.57
C ARG A 283 30.54 -18.13 -25.04
N ALA A 284 29.87 -18.65 -26.07
CA ALA A 284 28.63 -18.09 -26.54
C ALA A 284 27.51 -18.12 -25.48
N TYR A 285 27.53 -19.12 -24.58
CA TYR A 285 26.58 -19.21 -23.46
C TYR A 285 26.88 -18.23 -22.33
N LEU A 286 28.07 -17.62 -22.29
CA LEU A 286 28.40 -16.58 -21.30
C LEU A 286 27.97 -15.17 -21.72
N GLY A 287 27.28 -15.02 -22.85
CA GLY A 287 26.79 -13.73 -23.32
C GLY A 287 27.86 -12.70 -23.69
N LYS A 288 29.09 -13.18 -24.06
CA LYS A 288 30.21 -12.34 -24.49
C LYS A 288 30.73 -12.76 -25.85
#